data_b552f92b4da32e4dbce20c8c5572b425
#
_entry.id   b552f92b4da32e4dbce20c8c5572b425
#
_cell.length_a   1.000
_cell.length_b   1.000
_cell.length_c   1.000
_cell.angle_alpha   90.00
_cell.angle_beta   90.00
_cell.angle_gamma   90.00
#
_symmetry.space_group_name_H-M   'P 1'
#
loop_
_entity.id
_entity.type
_entity.pdbx_description
1 polymer ?
#
loop_
_entity_poly.entity_id
_entity_poly.type
_entity_poly.pdbx_seq_one_letter_code
_entity_poly.pdbx_strand_id
1 'polypeptide(L)'
;VIRIVLPYPPSLWDMYVGWGKQRRLSPEYAKWRDDAGMFLKGRHQNPIAVPFCAAVALKRPNRRQDLDNRAKPIFDALQHHGIIKNDNLLERLTMQWDHGMKDECVVLLIPSEGALAA
;
A
#
# COMPACT_ATOMS: atom_id res chain seq x y z
N VAL A 1 -15.50 3.18 -4.89
CA VAL A 1 -14.44 3.35 -3.88
C VAL A 1 -14.18 2.03 -3.17
N ILE A 2 -12.93 1.59 -3.15
CA ILE A 2 -12.54 0.37 -2.47
C ILE A 2 -11.82 0.79 -1.19
N ARG A 3 -12.30 0.31 -0.04
CA ARG A 3 -11.70 0.57 1.26
C ARG A 3 -10.92 -0.67 1.71
N ILE A 4 -9.66 -0.48 2.04
CA ILE A 4 -8.75 -1.54 2.47
C ILE A 4 -8.15 -1.17 3.81
N VAL A 5 -8.12 -2.15 4.72
CA VAL A 5 -7.45 -2.02 6.01
C VAL A 5 -6.20 -2.88 5.99
N LEU A 6 -5.09 -2.33 6.45
CA LEU A 6 -3.80 -3.02 6.51
C LEU A 6 -3.15 -2.79 7.87
N PRO A 7 -2.22 -3.67 8.27
CA PRO A 7 -1.37 -3.35 9.42
C PRO A 7 -0.44 -2.18 9.08
N TYR A 8 0.14 -1.54 10.08
CA TYR A 8 1.03 -0.41 9.88
C TYR A 8 2.25 -0.83 9.04
N PRO A 9 2.52 -0.16 7.90
CA PRO A 9 3.58 -0.60 7.00
C PRO A 9 4.97 -0.20 7.49
N PRO A 10 6.01 -0.98 7.13
CA PRO A 10 7.39 -0.57 7.38
C PRO A 10 7.78 0.59 6.48
N SER A 11 9.01 1.10 6.68
CA SER A 11 9.58 2.15 5.85
C SER A 11 10.03 1.58 4.50
N LEU A 12 10.00 2.44 3.48
CA LEU A 12 10.63 2.18 2.19
C LEU A 12 12.08 1.68 2.36
N TRP A 13 12.82 2.26 3.31
CA TRP A 13 14.23 1.92 3.55
C TRP A 13 14.43 0.51 4.11
N ASP A 14 13.39 -0.08 4.67
CA ASP A 14 13.43 -1.40 5.29
C ASP A 14 12.85 -2.50 4.39
N MET A 15 12.54 -2.20 3.11
CA MET A 15 11.94 -3.19 2.22
C MET A 15 12.93 -4.25 1.70
N TYR A 16 14.18 -3.87 1.50
CA TYR A 16 15.17 -4.73 0.87
C TYR A 16 16.44 -4.81 1.69
N VAL A 17 17.14 -5.94 1.55
CA VAL A 17 18.48 -6.16 2.10
C VAL A 17 19.36 -6.74 1.00
N GLY A 18 20.71 -6.59 1.15
CA GLY A 18 21.67 -7.10 0.19
C GLY A 18 21.98 -6.10 -0.92
N TRP A 19 22.95 -6.47 -1.77
CA TRP A 19 23.47 -5.62 -2.83
C TRP A 19 23.44 -6.33 -4.18
N GLY A 20 23.14 -5.61 -5.24
CA GLY A 20 23.20 -6.14 -6.61
C GLY A 20 22.34 -7.39 -6.79
N LYS A 21 22.94 -8.47 -7.25
CA LYS A 21 22.23 -9.74 -7.50
C LYS A 21 21.75 -10.42 -6.23
N GLN A 22 22.27 -10.03 -5.06
CA GLN A 22 21.87 -10.58 -3.77
C GLN A 22 20.79 -9.76 -3.10
N ARG A 23 20.31 -8.70 -3.74
CA ARG A 23 19.24 -7.88 -3.21
C ARG A 23 17.96 -8.70 -3.13
N ARG A 24 17.34 -8.71 -1.96
CA ARG A 24 16.12 -9.47 -1.71
C ARG A 24 15.25 -8.72 -0.71
N LEU A 25 14.00 -9.14 -0.62
CA LEU A 25 13.09 -8.59 0.39
C LEU A 25 13.66 -8.81 1.79
N SER A 26 13.55 -7.78 2.62
CA SER A 26 13.90 -7.94 4.03
C SER A 26 12.93 -8.91 4.70
N PRO A 27 13.37 -9.66 5.72
CA PRO A 27 12.46 -10.50 6.50
C PRO A 27 11.30 -9.71 7.10
N GLU A 28 11.55 -8.49 7.55
CA GLU A 28 10.54 -7.59 8.10
C GLU A 28 9.45 -7.27 7.07
N TYR A 29 9.84 -6.87 5.86
CA TYR A 29 8.87 -6.54 4.82
C TYR A 29 8.13 -7.77 4.32
N ALA A 30 8.84 -8.89 4.12
CA ALA A 30 8.22 -10.14 3.69
C ALA A 30 7.12 -10.56 4.68
N LYS A 31 7.40 -10.47 5.98
CA LYS A 31 6.41 -10.78 7.02
C LYS A 31 5.23 -9.82 6.97
N TRP A 32 5.50 -8.52 6.88
CA TRP A 32 4.43 -7.52 6.81
C TRP A 32 3.54 -7.75 5.57
N ARG A 33 4.14 -8.05 4.42
CA ARG A 33 3.41 -8.31 3.19
C ARG A 33 2.50 -9.53 3.31
N ASP A 34 2.97 -10.58 3.99
CA ASP A 34 2.16 -11.76 4.28
C ASP A 34 1.01 -11.42 5.23
N ASP A 35 1.29 -10.66 6.29
CA ASP A 35 0.26 -10.20 7.22
C ASP A 35 -0.79 -9.34 6.51
N ALA A 36 -0.36 -8.46 5.60
CA ALA A 36 -1.27 -7.68 4.77
C ALA A 36 -2.18 -8.58 3.93
N GLY A 37 -1.64 -9.68 3.42
CA GLY A 37 -2.42 -10.67 2.68
C GLY A 37 -3.55 -11.27 3.50
N MET A 38 -3.35 -11.46 4.80
CA MET A 38 -4.41 -11.95 5.70
C MET A 38 -5.55 -10.96 5.82
N PHE A 39 -5.24 -9.66 5.84
CA PHE A 39 -6.27 -8.61 5.86
C PHE A 39 -7.07 -8.54 4.55
N LEU A 40 -6.46 -8.98 3.45
CA LEU A 40 -7.07 -8.96 2.12
C LEU A 40 -7.78 -10.27 1.77
N LYS A 41 -7.68 -11.27 2.64
CA LYS A 41 -8.28 -12.58 2.42
C LYS A 41 -9.79 -12.48 2.26
N GLY A 42 -10.30 -13.17 1.24
CA GLY A 42 -11.74 -13.17 0.95
C GLY A 42 -12.18 -12.11 -0.06
N ARG A 43 -11.28 -11.24 -0.49
CA ARG A 43 -11.59 -10.30 -1.57
C ARG A 43 -11.48 -11.02 -2.91
N HIS A 44 -12.55 -10.99 -3.70
CA HIS A 44 -12.65 -11.72 -4.97
C HIS A 44 -12.84 -10.80 -6.17
N GLN A 45 -12.54 -9.53 -6.03
CA GLN A 45 -12.66 -8.55 -7.11
C GLN A 45 -11.48 -8.66 -8.07
N ASN A 46 -11.70 -8.28 -9.33
CA ASN A 46 -10.62 -8.20 -10.30
C ASN A 46 -9.64 -7.08 -9.91
N PRO A 47 -8.33 -7.24 -10.20
CA PRO A 47 -7.37 -6.17 -9.97
C PRO A 47 -7.77 -4.90 -10.71
N ILE A 48 -7.53 -3.74 -10.08
CA ILE A 48 -7.70 -2.46 -10.76
C ILE A 48 -6.66 -2.36 -11.86
N ALA A 49 -7.12 -2.30 -13.11
CA ALA A 49 -6.27 -2.31 -14.30
C ALA A 49 -6.31 -0.97 -15.06
N VAL A 50 -6.91 0.04 -14.46
CA VAL A 50 -6.99 1.41 -15.01
C VAL A 50 -6.31 2.37 -14.05
N PRO A 51 -5.93 3.58 -14.51
CA PRO A 51 -5.41 4.58 -13.59
C PRO A 51 -6.33 4.81 -12.39
N PHE A 52 -5.75 5.07 -11.24
CA PHE A 52 -6.52 5.24 -10.01
C PHE A 52 -5.90 6.30 -9.11
N CYS A 53 -6.72 6.83 -8.23
CA CYS A 53 -6.30 7.71 -7.14
C CYS A 53 -6.37 6.94 -5.83
N ALA A 54 -5.51 7.30 -4.90
CA ALA A 54 -5.50 6.67 -3.58
C ALA A 54 -5.42 7.72 -2.48
N ALA A 55 -6.09 7.42 -1.37
CA ALA A 55 -5.97 8.18 -0.14
C ALA A 55 -5.57 7.22 0.96
N VAL A 56 -4.48 7.53 1.67
CA VAL A 56 -3.95 6.69 2.74
C VAL A 56 -3.99 7.45 4.05
N ALA A 57 -4.62 6.85 5.04
CA ALA A 57 -4.62 7.36 6.40
C ALA A 57 -3.88 6.37 7.30
N LEU A 58 -2.98 6.87 8.12
CA LEU A 58 -2.12 6.07 8.98
C LEU A 58 -2.22 6.56 10.42
N LYS A 59 -2.32 5.62 11.35
CA LYS A 59 -2.24 5.93 12.77
C LYS A 59 -0.76 5.95 13.18
N ARG A 60 -0.26 7.14 13.47
CA ARG A 60 1.16 7.34 13.75
C ARG A 60 1.57 6.69 15.07
N PRO A 61 2.52 5.73 15.04
CA PRO A 61 2.96 5.09 16.30
C PRO A 61 3.77 6.02 17.20
N ASN A 62 4.60 6.90 16.60
CA ASN A 62 5.41 7.86 17.33
C ASN A 62 5.91 8.94 16.36
N ARG A 63 6.57 9.96 16.89
CA ARG A 63 7.02 11.12 16.09
C ARG A 63 8.24 10.84 15.21
N ARG A 64 8.86 9.67 15.33
CA ARG A 64 10.04 9.30 14.52
C ARG A 64 9.64 8.76 13.14
N GLN A 65 8.35 8.48 12.93
CA GLN A 65 7.87 7.90 11.69
C GLN A 65 7.65 8.99 10.63
N ASP A 66 8.18 8.76 9.43
CA ASP A 66 7.95 9.61 8.27
C ASP A 66 6.75 9.11 7.48
N LEU A 67 5.92 10.04 7.05
CA LEU A 67 4.68 9.72 6.34
C LEU A 67 4.94 9.20 4.92
N ASP A 68 5.77 9.89 4.16
CA ASP A 68 6.02 9.61 2.74
C ASP A 68 6.68 8.27 2.49
N ASN A 69 7.48 7.80 3.44
CA ASN A 69 8.19 6.51 3.31
C ASN A 69 7.27 5.30 3.45
N ARG A 70 5.98 5.50 3.70
CA ARG A 70 5.00 4.41 3.86
C ARG A 70 4.29 4.04 2.56
N ALA A 71 4.38 4.87 1.52
CA ALA A 71 3.65 4.65 0.27
C ALA A 71 4.13 3.40 -0.49
N LYS A 72 5.42 3.29 -0.76
CA LYS A 72 5.95 2.20 -1.60
C LYS A 72 5.64 0.81 -1.04
N PRO A 73 5.83 0.54 0.26
CA PRO A 73 5.48 -0.78 0.82
C PRO A 73 4.01 -1.11 0.65
N ILE A 74 3.12 -0.14 0.82
CA ILE A 74 1.67 -0.35 0.68
C ILE A 74 1.32 -0.76 -0.74
N PHE A 75 1.72 0.02 -1.75
CA PHE A 75 1.31 -0.24 -3.12
C PHE A 75 2.00 -1.45 -3.72
N ASP A 76 3.22 -1.75 -3.30
CA ASP A 76 3.89 -3.00 -3.65
C ASP A 76 3.09 -4.21 -3.15
N ALA A 77 2.62 -4.16 -1.91
CA ALA A 77 1.81 -5.24 -1.33
C ALA A 77 0.45 -5.37 -2.04
N LEU A 78 -0.20 -4.26 -2.37
CA LEU A 78 -1.47 -4.29 -3.11
C LEU A 78 -1.30 -4.92 -4.49
N GLN A 79 -0.20 -4.63 -5.16
CA GLN A 79 0.13 -5.25 -6.45
C GLN A 79 0.41 -6.74 -6.28
N HIS A 80 1.20 -7.10 -5.29
CA HIS A 80 1.55 -8.50 -5.00
C HIS A 80 0.32 -9.36 -4.73
N HIS A 81 -0.66 -8.82 -4.00
CA HIS A 81 -1.88 -9.53 -3.65
C HIS A 81 -3.01 -9.37 -4.68
N GLY A 82 -2.74 -8.74 -5.81
CA GLY A 82 -3.69 -8.65 -6.91
C GLY A 82 -4.84 -7.66 -6.71
N ILE A 83 -4.69 -6.69 -5.82
CA ILE A 83 -5.69 -5.63 -5.64
C ILE A 83 -5.57 -4.59 -6.75
N ILE A 84 -4.35 -4.28 -7.15
CA ILE A 84 -4.04 -3.43 -8.31
C ILE A 84 -3.16 -4.23 -9.26
N LYS A 85 -3.28 -3.96 -10.56
CA LYS A 85 -2.50 -4.67 -11.56
C LYS A 85 -1.04 -4.21 -11.56
N ASN A 86 -0.82 -2.91 -11.40
CA ASN A 86 0.52 -2.32 -11.37
C ASN A 86 0.48 -1.01 -10.59
N ASP A 87 1.49 -0.76 -9.77
CA ASP A 87 1.56 0.46 -8.98
C ASP A 87 1.82 1.72 -9.84
N ASN A 88 2.26 1.55 -11.10
CA ASN A 88 2.42 2.66 -12.02
C ASN A 88 1.08 3.26 -12.49
N LEU A 89 -0.04 2.61 -12.17
CA LEU A 89 -1.37 3.14 -12.47
C LEU A 89 -1.84 4.19 -11.45
N LEU A 90 -1.11 4.36 -10.36
CA LEU A 90 -1.41 5.39 -9.37
C LEU A 90 -1.14 6.77 -9.95
N GLU A 91 -2.18 7.59 -10.07
CA GLU A 91 -2.07 8.95 -10.63
C GLU A 91 -2.05 10.04 -9.56
N ARG A 92 -2.73 9.81 -8.45
CA ARG A 92 -2.85 10.80 -7.39
C ARG A 92 -2.83 10.09 -6.05
N LEU A 93 -1.97 10.56 -5.17
CA LEU A 93 -1.83 10.01 -3.82
C LEU A 93 -2.00 11.12 -2.79
N THR A 94 -2.90 10.88 -1.85
CA THR A 94 -3.05 11.72 -0.67
C THR A 94 -2.71 10.89 0.54
N MET A 95 -1.86 11.39 1.41
CA MET A 95 -1.46 10.71 2.64
C MET A 95 -1.64 11.62 3.84
N GLN A 96 -2.07 11.06 4.95
CA GLN A 96 -2.21 11.82 6.19
C GLN A 96 -2.04 10.93 7.41
N TRP A 97 -1.60 11.53 8.50
CA TRP A 97 -1.71 10.92 9.82
C TRP A 97 -3.12 11.13 10.34
N ASP A 98 -3.71 10.10 10.92
CA ASP A 98 -5.02 10.19 11.56
C ASP A 98 -4.94 9.57 12.95
N HIS A 99 -4.86 10.42 13.97
CA HIS A 99 -4.67 10.00 15.35
C HIS A 99 -5.95 9.45 16.00
N GLY A 100 -7.12 9.79 15.44
CA GLY A 100 -8.40 9.32 15.95
C GLY A 100 -8.88 8.01 15.35
N MET A 101 -8.14 7.47 14.42
CA MET A 101 -8.51 6.26 13.69
C MET A 101 -8.31 5.01 14.55
N LYS A 102 -9.23 4.03 14.43
CA LYS A 102 -9.12 2.75 15.11
C LYS A 102 -8.08 1.84 14.45
N ASP A 103 -8.11 1.78 13.13
CA ASP A 103 -7.21 0.93 12.35
C ASP A 103 -5.81 1.56 12.23
N GLU A 104 -4.81 0.74 11.94
CA GLU A 104 -3.44 1.22 11.80
C GLU A 104 -3.19 1.88 10.44
N CYS A 105 -3.83 1.36 9.39
CA CYS A 105 -3.68 1.86 8.02
C CYS A 105 -4.98 1.63 7.25
N VAL A 106 -5.49 2.68 6.64
CA VAL A 106 -6.68 2.61 5.77
C VAL A 106 -6.31 3.18 4.41
N VAL A 107 -6.57 2.43 3.35
CA VAL A 107 -6.34 2.84 1.97
C VAL A 107 -7.67 2.89 1.24
N LEU A 108 -7.97 4.02 0.63
CA LEU A 108 -9.11 4.19 -0.27
C LEU A 108 -8.59 4.22 -1.70
N LEU A 109 -9.12 3.36 -2.55
CA LEU A 109 -8.77 3.30 -3.97
C LEU A 109 -9.96 3.74 -4.80
N ILE A 110 -9.73 4.67 -5.72
CA ILE A 110 -10.75 5.26 -6.56
C ILE A 110 -10.30 5.14 -8.02
N PRO A 111 -10.84 4.17 -8.79
CA PRO A 111 -10.52 4.09 -10.22
C PRO A 111 -10.91 5.37 -10.94
N SER A 112 -10.03 5.84 -11.83
CA SER A 112 -10.27 7.04 -12.62
C SER A 112 -11.04 6.67 -13.87
N GLU A 113 -12.36 6.67 -13.79
CA GLU A 113 -13.20 6.36 -14.95
C GLU A 113 -12.97 7.37 -16.06
N GLY A 114 -12.81 6.85 -17.28
CA GLY A 114 -12.64 7.67 -18.46
C GLY A 114 -11.22 8.15 -18.71
N ALA A 115 -10.30 7.96 -17.78
CA ALA A 115 -8.92 8.43 -17.97
C ALA A 115 -8.23 7.77 -19.17
N LEU A 116 -8.56 6.52 -19.46
CA LEU A 116 -8.02 5.79 -20.60
C LEU A 116 -8.93 5.78 -21.82
N ALA A 117 -10.13 6.30 -21.70
CA ALA A 117 -11.07 6.41 -22.80
C ALA A 117 -10.80 7.65 -23.68
N ALA A 118 -10.01 8.55 -23.18
CA ALA A 118 -9.68 9.80 -23.88
C ALA A 118 -8.55 9.58 -24.87
#